data_3f79c962db484708732c14b84756507d
#
_entry.id   3f79c962db484708732c14b84756507d
#
_cell.length_a   1.000
_cell.length_b   1.000
_cell.length_c   1.000
_cell.angle_alpha   90.00
_cell.angle_beta   90.00
_cell.angle_gamma   90.00
#
_symmetry.space_group_name_H-M   'P 1'
#
loop_
_entity.id
_entity.type
_entity.pdbx_description
1 polymer ?
#
loop_
_entity_poly.entity_id
_entity_poly.type
_entity_poly.pdbx_seq_one_letter_code
_entity_poly.pdbx_strand_id
1 'polypeptide(L)'
;GVRIGTAEIYRVVDNFSEVSDSLVVGQEWGEDERIILFVKLASNQKLSDKLINDIKFSIKKSCSPRHVPAKILMVDDIPYTISGKKVEIAVKKIINGEEVKNKDALSNPQSLKLYRDIKDLQQ
;
A
#
# COMPACT_ATOMS: atom_id res chain seq x y z
N GLY A 1 2.92 19.25 6.56
CA GLY A 1 2.03 18.70 5.58
C GLY A 1 0.77 18.16 6.19
N VAL A 2 -0.28 18.20 5.42
CA VAL A 2 -1.55 17.64 5.84
C VAL A 2 -1.48 16.11 5.71
N ARG A 3 -1.74 15.41 6.81
CA ARG A 3 -1.84 13.96 6.77
C ARG A 3 -3.13 13.54 6.09
N ILE A 4 -2.99 12.68 5.09
CA ILE A 4 -4.15 12.09 4.43
C ILE A 4 -4.56 10.86 5.22
N GLY A 5 -5.86 10.77 5.57
CA GLY A 5 -6.37 9.64 6.33
C GLY A 5 -6.35 8.35 5.52
N THR A 6 -5.56 7.36 5.94
CA THR A 6 -5.47 6.09 5.22
C THR A 6 -6.72 5.23 5.39
N ALA A 7 -7.45 5.40 6.50
CA ALA A 7 -8.66 4.61 6.77
C ALA A 7 -9.71 4.76 5.67
N GLU A 8 -9.85 5.95 5.10
CA GLU A 8 -10.80 6.19 4.01
C GLU A 8 -10.42 5.44 2.75
N ILE A 9 -9.12 5.38 2.45
CA ILE A 9 -8.61 4.65 1.29
C ILE A 9 -8.87 3.15 1.45
N TYR A 10 -8.60 2.60 2.64
CA TYR A 10 -8.87 1.19 2.92
C TYR A 10 -10.34 0.84 2.74
N ARG A 11 -11.22 1.72 3.19
CA ARG A 11 -12.67 1.51 3.09
C ARG A 11 -13.12 1.40 1.63
N VAL A 12 -12.58 2.24 0.77
CA VAL A 12 -12.88 2.21 -0.66
C VAL A 12 -12.33 0.94 -1.30
N VAL A 13 -11.06 0.60 -1.03
CA VAL A 13 -10.39 -0.56 -1.63
C VAL A 13 -11.05 -1.87 -1.19
N ASP A 14 -11.49 -1.94 0.06
CA ASP A 14 -12.14 -3.15 0.60
C ASP A 14 -13.46 -3.48 -0.12
N ASN A 15 -14.06 -2.54 -0.83
CA ASN A 15 -15.27 -2.77 -1.61
C ASN A 15 -15.00 -3.51 -2.93
N PHE A 16 -13.75 -3.65 -3.32
CA PHE A 16 -13.38 -4.37 -4.55
C PHE A 16 -13.20 -5.85 -4.25
N SER A 17 -14.05 -6.69 -4.85
CA SER A 17 -13.99 -8.14 -4.63
C SER A 17 -12.69 -8.76 -5.16
N GLU A 18 -12.05 -8.12 -6.14
CA GLU A 18 -10.79 -8.57 -6.71
C GLU A 18 -9.61 -8.38 -5.74
N VAL A 19 -9.75 -7.50 -4.75
CA VAL A 19 -8.71 -7.19 -3.78
C VAL A 19 -8.96 -7.98 -2.49
N SER A 20 -8.02 -8.87 -2.16
CA SER A 20 -8.09 -9.67 -0.92
C SER A 20 -7.63 -8.85 0.28
N ASP A 21 -6.59 -8.03 0.10
CA ASP A 21 -6.04 -7.19 1.16
C ASP A 21 -5.30 -6.00 0.55
N SER A 22 -4.96 -5.03 1.36
CA SER A 22 -4.28 -3.82 0.88
C SER A 22 -3.43 -3.19 1.96
N LEU A 23 -2.46 -2.36 1.53
CA LEU A 23 -1.60 -1.60 2.43
C LEU A 23 -1.32 -0.24 1.79
N VAL A 24 -1.57 0.82 2.55
CA VAL A 24 -1.33 2.21 2.10
C VAL A 24 -0.14 2.78 2.86
N VAL A 25 0.84 3.29 2.13
CA VAL A 25 2.02 3.92 2.74
C VAL A 25 2.38 5.20 1.99
N GLY A 26 3.08 6.11 2.68
CA GLY A 26 3.62 7.31 2.06
C GLY A 26 5.07 7.09 1.66
N GLN A 27 5.41 7.45 0.42
CA GLN A 27 6.79 7.44 -0.06
C GLN A 27 7.30 8.87 -0.18
N GLU A 28 8.47 9.12 0.36
CA GLU A 28 9.15 10.40 0.18
C GLU A 28 9.59 10.50 -1.28
N TRP A 29 9.18 11.58 -1.95
CA TRP A 29 9.47 11.78 -3.36
C TRP A 29 9.79 13.24 -3.61
N GLY A 30 11.09 13.52 -3.75
CA GLY A 30 11.56 14.90 -3.85
C GLY A 30 11.33 15.65 -2.54
N GLU A 31 10.70 16.80 -2.61
CA GLU A 31 10.37 17.61 -1.43
C GLU A 31 8.99 17.29 -0.85
N ASP A 32 8.32 16.28 -1.40
CA ASP A 32 6.94 15.95 -1.05
C ASP A 32 6.82 14.46 -0.71
N GLU A 33 5.61 14.03 -0.42
CA GLU A 33 5.29 12.63 -0.14
C GLU A 33 4.15 12.20 -1.06
N ARG A 34 4.28 11.03 -1.68
CA ARG A 34 3.21 10.46 -2.52
C ARG A 34 2.65 9.20 -1.87
N ILE A 35 1.39 8.92 -2.14
CA ILE A 35 0.72 7.74 -1.61
C ILE A 35 1.00 6.54 -2.52
N ILE A 36 1.41 5.43 -1.91
CA ILE A 36 1.61 4.16 -2.61
C ILE A 36 0.59 3.16 -2.04
N LEU A 37 -0.17 2.54 -2.92
CA LEU A 37 -1.13 1.50 -2.55
C LEU A 37 -0.61 0.15 -3.00
N PHE A 38 -0.40 -0.75 -2.05
CA PHE A 38 -0.09 -2.15 -2.32
C PHE A 38 -1.37 -2.96 -2.20
N VAL A 39 -1.67 -3.82 -3.17
CA VAL A 39 -2.84 -4.67 -3.15
C VAL A 39 -2.45 -6.14 -3.25
N LYS A 40 -3.10 -6.96 -2.43
CA LYS A 40 -3.01 -8.41 -2.52
C LYS A 40 -4.31 -8.86 -3.18
N LEU A 41 -4.20 -9.45 -4.37
CA LEU A 41 -5.38 -9.82 -5.13
C LEU A 41 -5.94 -11.18 -4.70
N ALA A 42 -7.24 -11.36 -4.90
CA ALA A 42 -7.90 -12.64 -4.68
C ALA A 42 -7.38 -13.67 -5.68
N SER A 43 -7.62 -14.95 -5.39
CA SER A 43 -7.19 -16.05 -6.26
C SER A 43 -7.68 -15.84 -7.69
N ASN A 44 -6.77 -16.07 -8.66
CA ASN A 44 -7.05 -15.94 -10.10
C ASN A 44 -7.33 -14.51 -10.59
N GLN A 45 -7.05 -13.50 -9.76
CA GLN A 45 -7.20 -12.11 -10.17
C GLN A 45 -5.85 -11.51 -10.57
N LYS A 46 -5.86 -10.57 -11.49
CA LYS A 46 -4.67 -9.85 -11.94
C LYS A 46 -4.87 -8.35 -11.82
N LEU A 47 -3.81 -7.64 -11.53
CA LEU A 47 -3.85 -6.18 -11.48
C LEU A 47 -3.80 -5.63 -12.90
N SER A 48 -4.98 -5.38 -13.47
CA SER A 48 -5.12 -4.83 -14.81
C SER A 48 -5.20 -3.30 -14.75
N ASP A 49 -4.99 -2.64 -15.90
CA ASP A 49 -5.14 -1.20 -16.01
C ASP A 49 -6.57 -0.78 -15.66
N LYS A 50 -7.55 -1.59 -16.02
CA LYS A 50 -8.95 -1.32 -15.69
C LYS A 50 -9.16 -1.31 -14.18
N LEU A 51 -8.62 -2.30 -13.47
CA LEU A 51 -8.75 -2.37 -12.01
C LEU A 51 -8.06 -1.20 -11.35
N ILE A 52 -6.86 -0.85 -11.80
CA ILE A 52 -6.13 0.31 -11.28
C ILE A 52 -6.94 1.59 -11.45
N ASN A 53 -7.50 1.80 -12.65
CA ASN A 53 -8.29 2.99 -12.94
C ASN A 53 -9.58 3.03 -12.13
N ASP A 54 -10.24 1.89 -11.95
CA ASP A 54 -11.45 1.80 -11.14
C ASP A 54 -11.18 2.14 -9.67
N ILE A 55 -10.08 1.65 -9.13
CA ILE A 55 -9.68 1.95 -7.75
C ILE A 55 -9.39 3.44 -7.61
N LYS A 56 -8.59 4.01 -8.52
CA LYS A 56 -8.27 5.44 -8.51
C LYS A 56 -9.53 6.30 -8.60
N PHE A 57 -10.42 5.95 -9.49
CA PHE A 57 -11.67 6.69 -9.69
C PHE A 57 -12.54 6.65 -8.42
N SER A 58 -12.66 5.48 -7.81
CA SER A 58 -13.46 5.31 -6.60
C SER A 58 -12.89 6.10 -5.43
N ILE A 59 -11.56 6.12 -5.28
CA ILE A 59 -10.90 6.90 -4.24
C ILE A 59 -11.12 8.39 -4.47
N LYS A 60 -10.95 8.85 -5.71
CA LYS A 60 -11.15 10.25 -6.05
C LYS A 60 -12.59 10.70 -5.76
N LYS A 61 -13.56 9.86 -6.10
CA LYS A 61 -14.98 10.15 -5.92
C LYS A 61 -15.40 10.12 -4.45
N SER A 62 -14.93 9.13 -3.70
CA SER A 62 -15.36 8.91 -2.31
C SER A 62 -14.56 9.71 -1.29
N CYS A 63 -13.33 10.06 -1.61
CA CYS A 63 -12.43 10.79 -0.71
C CYS A 63 -12.08 12.16 -1.30
N SER A 64 -11.00 12.21 -2.05
CA SER A 64 -10.57 13.44 -2.74
C SER A 64 -9.47 13.10 -3.75
N PRO A 65 -9.14 14.02 -4.68
CA PRO A 65 -7.99 13.81 -5.57
C PRO A 65 -6.67 13.61 -4.83
N ARG A 66 -6.52 14.17 -3.63
CA ARG A 66 -5.31 14.02 -2.81
C ARG A 66 -5.14 12.60 -2.27
N HIS A 67 -6.22 11.86 -2.13
CA HIS A 67 -6.19 10.48 -1.64
C HIS A 67 -5.81 9.47 -2.73
N VAL A 68 -5.84 9.88 -4.00
CA VAL A 68 -5.54 8.97 -5.11
C VAL A 68 -4.05 8.59 -5.06
N PRO A 69 -3.74 7.27 -5.00
CA PRO A 69 -2.35 6.83 -4.96
C PRO A 69 -1.60 7.19 -6.24
N ALA A 70 -0.34 7.58 -6.11
CA ALA A 70 0.54 7.80 -7.25
C ALA A 70 0.88 6.49 -7.96
N LYS A 71 0.98 5.41 -7.19
CA LYS A 71 1.25 4.06 -7.69
C LYS A 71 0.34 3.06 -7.00
N ILE A 72 -0.15 2.09 -7.76
CA ILE A 72 -0.87 0.93 -7.24
C ILE A 72 -0.10 -0.30 -7.69
N LEU A 73 0.40 -1.07 -6.73
CA LEU A 73 1.26 -2.22 -7.01
C LEU A 73 0.70 -3.48 -6.38
N MET A 74 0.84 -4.61 -7.09
CA MET A 74 0.42 -5.92 -6.59
C MET A 74 1.54 -6.54 -5.76
N VAL A 75 1.18 -7.10 -4.60
CA VAL A 75 2.11 -7.86 -3.77
C VAL A 75 1.48 -9.20 -3.37
N ASP A 76 2.32 -10.17 -3.05
CA ASP A 76 1.86 -11.51 -2.69
C ASP A 76 1.41 -11.60 -1.23
N ASP A 77 1.86 -10.69 -0.38
CA ASP A 77 1.52 -10.72 1.03
C ASP A 77 1.59 -9.33 1.64
N ILE A 78 0.80 -9.12 2.69
CA ILE A 78 0.75 -7.87 3.45
C ILE A 78 1.28 -8.16 4.86
N PRO A 79 2.26 -7.39 5.38
CA PRO A 79 2.79 -7.63 6.72
C PRO A 79 1.82 -7.22 7.82
N TYR A 80 1.73 -8.04 8.86
CA TYR A 80 0.91 -7.79 10.03
C TYR A 80 1.75 -7.97 11.30
N THR A 81 1.38 -7.25 12.36
CA THR A 81 1.95 -7.51 13.69
C THR A 81 1.33 -8.80 14.24
N ILE A 82 1.95 -9.34 15.29
CA ILE A 82 1.43 -10.53 15.96
C ILE A 82 0.01 -10.27 16.49
N SER A 83 -0.28 -9.02 16.85
CA SER A 83 -1.62 -8.61 17.32
C SER A 83 -2.63 -8.38 16.18
N GLY A 84 -2.22 -8.56 14.92
CA GLY A 84 -3.14 -8.47 13.78
C GLY A 84 -3.31 -7.10 13.16
N LYS A 85 -2.39 -6.17 13.41
CA LYS A 85 -2.44 -4.83 12.83
C LYS A 85 -1.53 -4.72 11.61
N LYS A 86 -1.95 -3.95 10.60
CA LYS A 86 -1.15 -3.70 9.41
C LYS A 86 0.12 -2.91 9.75
N VAL A 87 1.23 -3.28 9.12
CA VAL A 87 2.55 -2.72 9.44
C VAL A 87 2.92 -1.68 8.38
N GLU A 88 2.28 -0.52 8.44
CA GLU A 88 2.54 0.57 7.48
C GLU A 88 3.91 1.21 7.70
N ILE A 89 4.29 1.43 8.96
CA ILE A 89 5.54 2.12 9.30
C ILE A 89 6.75 1.35 8.82
N ALA A 90 6.78 0.03 9.01
CA ALA A 90 7.90 -0.80 8.57
C ALA A 90 8.04 -0.78 7.05
N VAL A 91 6.94 -0.90 6.32
CA VAL A 91 6.95 -0.85 4.86
C VAL A 91 7.37 0.53 4.37
N LYS A 92 6.87 1.59 5.00
CA LYS A 92 7.29 2.96 4.66
C LYS A 92 8.80 3.14 4.79
N LYS A 93 9.39 2.61 5.87
CA LYS A 93 10.84 2.67 6.07
C LYS A 93 11.58 1.94 4.95
N ILE A 94 11.11 0.75 4.59
CA ILE A 94 11.77 -0.06 3.56
C ILE A 94 11.74 0.64 2.19
N ILE A 95 10.59 1.18 1.78
CA ILE A 95 10.49 1.83 0.47
C ILE A 95 11.27 3.15 0.41
N ASN A 96 11.54 3.76 1.57
CA ASN A 96 12.35 4.97 1.66
C ASN A 96 13.83 4.68 1.93
N GLY A 97 14.25 3.42 1.89
CA GLY A 97 15.64 3.01 2.05
C GLY A 97 16.13 2.91 3.49
N GLU A 98 15.24 2.90 4.46
CA GLU A 98 15.58 2.81 5.88
C GLU A 98 15.53 1.36 6.37
N GLU A 99 16.23 1.08 7.47
CA GLU A 99 16.18 -0.25 8.09
C GLU A 99 15.01 -0.40 9.03
N VAL A 100 14.49 -1.63 9.11
CA VAL A 100 13.43 -2.00 10.06
C VAL A 100 14.07 -2.80 11.20
N LYS A 101 13.90 -2.31 12.43
CA LYS A 101 14.55 -2.90 13.61
C LYS A 101 13.69 -3.92 14.35
N ASN A 102 12.38 -3.75 14.36
CA ASN A 102 11.46 -4.55 15.19
C ASN A 102 10.74 -5.65 14.41
N LYS A 103 11.49 -6.44 13.64
CA LYS A 103 10.92 -7.54 12.84
C LYS A 103 10.27 -8.63 13.69
N ASP A 104 10.71 -8.79 14.94
CA ASP A 104 10.18 -9.82 15.84
C ASP A 104 8.72 -9.57 16.23
N ALA A 105 8.24 -8.35 16.08
CA ALA A 105 6.84 -8.02 16.36
C ALA A 105 5.89 -8.43 15.23
N LEU A 106 6.42 -8.92 14.11
CA LEU A 106 5.64 -9.28 12.94
C LEU A 106 5.29 -10.76 12.92
N SER A 107 4.06 -11.08 12.52
CA SER A 107 3.62 -12.47 12.34
C SER A 107 4.21 -13.08 11.06
N ASN A 108 4.49 -12.24 10.06
CA ASN A 108 5.00 -12.67 8.75
C ASN A 108 6.14 -11.74 8.28
N PRO A 109 7.29 -11.71 9.01
CA PRO A 109 8.38 -10.79 8.69
C PRO A 109 8.99 -11.00 7.30
N GLN A 110 8.88 -12.20 6.74
CA GLN A 110 9.38 -12.49 5.40
C GLN A 110 8.66 -11.69 4.32
N SER A 111 7.44 -11.22 4.58
CA SER A 111 6.69 -10.41 3.62
C SER A 111 7.37 -9.06 3.33
N LEU A 112 8.19 -8.58 4.25
CA LEU A 112 8.91 -7.30 4.08
C LEU A 112 9.86 -7.32 2.88
N LYS A 113 10.33 -8.49 2.48
CA LYS A 113 11.21 -8.63 1.31
C LYS A 113 10.53 -8.22 0.02
N LEU A 114 9.21 -8.32 -0.04
CA LEU A 114 8.42 -7.95 -1.22
C LEU A 114 8.45 -6.45 -1.51
N TYR A 115 8.81 -5.65 -0.52
CA TYR A 115 8.78 -4.19 -0.61
C TYR A 115 10.15 -3.58 -0.85
N ARG A 116 11.20 -4.39 -0.95
CA ARG A 116 12.56 -3.92 -1.21
C ARG A 116 12.83 -3.82 -2.70
N ASP A 117 13.60 -2.80 -3.08
CA ASP A 117 14.11 -2.63 -4.45
C ASP A 117 13.03 -2.69 -5.54
N ILE A 118 11.87 -2.11 -5.25
CA ILE A 118 10.78 -2.04 -6.23
C ILE A 118 11.10 -0.96 -7.26
N LYS A 119 11.33 -1.37 -8.51
CA LYS A 119 11.68 -0.46 -9.59
C LYS A 119 10.61 0.59 -9.86
N ASP A 120 9.35 0.20 -9.77
CA ASP A 120 8.22 1.11 -10.01
C ASP A 120 8.19 2.27 -9.02
N LEU A 121 8.76 2.12 -7.84
CA LEU A 121 8.83 3.17 -6.83
C LEU A 121 10.01 4.10 -7.01
N GLN A 122 10.91 3.80 -7.95
CA GLN A 122 12.07 4.61 -8.27
C GLN A 122 11.83 5.56 -9.45
N GLN A 123 10.65 5.53 -9.99
CA GLN A 123 10.27 6.32 -11.16
C GLN A 123 9.34 7.48 -10.81
#